data_747ad5be60b91a6f9a49b574e1fbbcb5
#
_entry.id   747ad5be60b91a6f9a49b574e1fbbcb5
#
_cell.length_a   1.000
_cell.length_b   1.000
_cell.length_c   1.000
_cell.angle_alpha   90.00
_cell.angle_beta   90.00
_cell.angle_gamma   90.00
#
_symmetry.space_group_name_H-M   'P 1'
#
loop_
_entity.id
_entity.type
_entity.pdbx_description
1 polymer ?
#
loop_
_entity_poly.entity_id
_entity_poly.type
_entity_poly.pdbx_seq_one_letter_code
_entity_poly.pdbx_strand_id
1 'polypeptide(L)'
;ELLQDLLNTGLQNALLVRGPNYEDLSGLELQFSQLKEAVAKRCTVGFRYRKAEGAKNVNGVQPYQLVNHDGIWYLAAMDAGQLKAYTFTKIEGLLLNHDDRFEPDLSVVQKLEEEDSIWLNFVKTEVVLKIDREVASYFQRRKLIGGQKVVKALEDGGLIVSGQIAHPNQIWPTVRAWLPHVRIISPEHLQVELEQQLRGYLDAH
;
A
#
# COMPACT_ATOMS: atom_id res chain seq x y z
N GLU A 1 -15.99 6.22 -0.35
CA GLU A 1 -17.47 6.41 -0.29
C GLU A 1 -17.91 7.48 -1.30
N LEU A 2 -17.47 8.74 -1.17
CA LEU A 2 -17.92 9.86 -2.02
C LEU A 2 -17.68 9.63 -3.53
N LEU A 3 -16.55 9.04 -3.92
CA LEU A 3 -16.22 8.69 -5.31
C LEU A 3 -17.09 7.54 -5.83
N GLN A 4 -17.42 6.57 -4.99
CA GLN A 4 -18.26 5.43 -5.34
C GLN A 4 -19.72 5.87 -5.52
N ASP A 5 -20.20 6.78 -4.67
CA ASP A 5 -21.53 7.36 -4.76
C ASP A 5 -21.67 8.27 -6.00
N LEU A 6 -20.65 9.05 -6.33
CA LEU A 6 -20.61 9.88 -7.56
C LEU A 6 -20.60 9.04 -8.84
N LEU A 7 -19.96 7.88 -8.85
CA LEU A 7 -19.95 6.95 -9.98
C LEU A 7 -21.30 6.25 -10.15
N ASN A 8 -22.06 6.03 -9.07
CA ASN A 8 -23.38 5.39 -9.08
C ASN A 8 -24.53 6.34 -9.46
N THR A 9 -24.32 7.65 -9.51
CA THR A 9 -25.36 8.67 -9.76
C THR A 9 -25.60 9.00 -11.24
N GLY A 10 -25.10 8.20 -12.19
CA GLY A 10 -25.31 8.42 -13.63
C GLY A 10 -24.55 9.60 -14.24
N LEU A 11 -23.67 10.25 -13.48
CA LEU A 11 -22.80 11.36 -13.92
C LEU A 11 -21.51 10.87 -14.62
N GLN A 12 -21.49 9.63 -15.10
CA GLN A 12 -20.32 9.01 -15.72
C GLN A 12 -19.71 9.83 -16.87
N ASN A 13 -20.50 10.64 -17.55
CA ASN A 13 -20.03 11.49 -18.65
C ASN A 13 -19.52 12.89 -18.18
N ALA A 14 -19.76 13.25 -16.92
CA ALA A 14 -19.35 14.55 -16.37
C ALA A 14 -18.08 14.46 -15.49
N LEU A 15 -17.66 13.24 -15.12
CA LEU A 15 -16.52 13.01 -14.24
C LEU A 15 -15.52 12.06 -14.91
N LEU A 16 -14.32 12.55 -15.17
CA LEU A 16 -13.18 11.75 -15.58
C LEU A 16 -12.19 11.64 -14.42
N VAL A 17 -12.16 10.50 -13.74
CA VAL A 17 -11.18 10.21 -12.70
C VAL A 17 -10.00 9.49 -13.35
N ARG A 18 -8.83 10.12 -13.34
CA ARG A 18 -7.56 9.50 -13.75
C ARG A 18 -6.76 9.20 -12.51
N GLY A 19 -6.46 7.93 -12.29
CA GLY A 19 -5.62 7.43 -11.21
C GLY A 19 -4.29 6.87 -11.72
N PRO A 20 -3.46 6.32 -10.83
CA PRO A 20 -2.29 5.55 -11.22
C PRO A 20 -2.71 4.39 -12.13
N ASN A 21 -1.80 3.91 -12.98
CA ASN A 21 -2.06 2.74 -13.82
C ASN A 21 -2.39 1.55 -12.92
N TYR A 22 -3.55 0.95 -13.15
CA TYR A 22 -3.96 -0.26 -12.45
C TYR A 22 -3.26 -1.48 -13.06
N GLU A 23 -3.01 -2.48 -12.21
CA GLU A 23 -2.52 -3.78 -12.65
C GLU A 23 -3.54 -4.42 -13.60
N ASP A 24 -3.06 -4.99 -14.71
CA ASP A 24 -3.93 -5.72 -15.63
C ASP A 24 -4.39 -7.04 -14.99
N LEU A 25 -5.68 -7.16 -14.80
CA LEU A 25 -6.33 -8.34 -14.22
C LEU A 25 -7.05 -9.19 -15.27
N SER A 26 -6.80 -8.95 -16.55
CA SER A 26 -7.42 -9.71 -17.65
C SER A 26 -7.15 -11.21 -17.47
N GLY A 27 -8.23 -12.00 -17.47
CA GLY A 27 -8.18 -13.44 -17.23
C GLY A 27 -8.11 -13.88 -15.76
N LEU A 28 -8.15 -12.94 -14.82
CA LEU A 28 -8.15 -13.22 -13.37
C LEU A 28 -9.49 -12.89 -12.69
N GLU A 29 -10.52 -12.54 -13.48
CA GLU A 29 -11.83 -12.10 -12.95
C GLU A 29 -12.51 -13.18 -12.11
N LEU A 30 -12.41 -14.43 -12.54
CA LEU A 30 -12.96 -15.57 -11.79
C LEU A 30 -12.25 -15.73 -10.44
N GLN A 31 -10.93 -15.71 -10.45
CA GLN A 31 -10.12 -15.82 -9.23
C GLN A 31 -10.39 -14.66 -8.26
N PHE A 32 -10.53 -13.44 -8.79
CA PHE A 32 -10.89 -12.27 -8.00
C PHE A 32 -12.29 -12.43 -7.36
N SER A 33 -13.26 -12.91 -8.13
CA SER A 33 -14.60 -13.19 -7.63
C SER A 33 -14.61 -14.28 -6.55
N GLN A 34 -13.83 -15.34 -6.75
CA GLN A 34 -13.66 -16.41 -5.76
C GLN A 34 -13.07 -15.88 -4.44
N LEU A 35 -12.04 -15.02 -4.50
CA LEU A 35 -11.48 -14.41 -3.28
C LEU A 35 -12.48 -13.49 -2.59
N LYS A 36 -13.25 -12.70 -3.34
CA LYS A 36 -14.36 -11.90 -2.77
C LYS A 36 -15.36 -12.78 -2.03
N GLU A 37 -15.73 -13.92 -2.63
CA GLU A 37 -16.63 -14.91 -2.02
C GLU A 37 -16.04 -15.48 -0.73
N ALA A 38 -14.74 -15.87 -0.75
CA ALA A 38 -14.06 -16.42 0.41
C ALA A 38 -14.01 -15.42 1.59
N VAL A 39 -13.73 -14.14 1.30
CA VAL A 39 -13.78 -13.06 2.29
C VAL A 39 -15.19 -12.89 2.85
N ALA A 40 -16.20 -12.79 1.98
CA ALA A 40 -17.59 -12.57 2.40
C ALA A 40 -18.15 -13.73 3.23
N LYS A 41 -17.81 -14.97 2.86
CA LYS A 41 -18.27 -16.20 3.54
C LYS A 41 -17.34 -16.64 4.67
N ARG A 42 -16.22 -15.97 4.88
CA ARG A 42 -15.22 -16.30 5.91
C ARG A 42 -14.69 -17.73 5.76
N CYS A 43 -14.52 -18.20 4.52
CA CYS A 43 -13.97 -19.51 4.23
C CYS A 43 -12.46 -19.43 4.10
N THR A 44 -11.75 -20.45 4.60
CA THR A 44 -10.29 -20.53 4.38
C THR A 44 -9.99 -20.85 2.91
N VAL A 45 -8.80 -20.44 2.49
CA VAL A 45 -8.31 -20.68 1.13
C VAL A 45 -6.95 -21.34 1.12
N GLY A 46 -6.68 -22.08 0.06
CA GLY A 46 -5.37 -22.58 -0.28
C GLY A 46 -4.96 -22.09 -1.67
N PHE A 47 -3.66 -21.88 -1.87
CA PHE A 47 -3.12 -21.45 -3.17
C PHE A 47 -1.61 -21.67 -3.24
N ARG A 48 -1.10 -21.64 -4.46
CA ARG A 48 0.33 -21.54 -4.74
C ARG A 48 0.72 -20.08 -4.87
N TYR A 49 1.69 -19.63 -4.06
CA TYR A 49 2.15 -18.25 -4.10
C TYR A 49 3.52 -18.14 -4.77
N ARG A 50 3.59 -17.37 -5.85
CA ARG A 50 4.81 -17.14 -6.62
C ARG A 50 5.70 -16.09 -5.94
N LYS A 51 6.94 -16.45 -5.66
CA LYS A 51 7.98 -15.56 -5.14
C LYS A 51 9.12 -15.44 -6.16
N ALA A 52 10.06 -14.51 -5.93
CA ALA A 52 11.25 -14.36 -6.77
C ALA A 52 12.10 -15.63 -6.81
N GLU A 53 12.19 -16.35 -5.68
CA GLU A 53 13.02 -17.55 -5.49
C GLU A 53 12.24 -18.87 -5.74
N GLY A 54 11.04 -18.80 -6.34
CA GLY A 54 10.21 -19.97 -6.59
C GLY A 54 8.77 -19.80 -6.08
N ALA A 55 8.02 -20.91 -6.00
CA ALA A 55 6.65 -20.89 -5.54
C ALA A 55 6.47 -21.71 -4.26
N LYS A 56 5.59 -21.25 -3.36
CA LYS A 56 5.24 -21.92 -2.11
C LYS A 56 3.75 -22.24 -2.08
N ASN A 57 3.39 -23.46 -1.71
CA ASN A 57 1.99 -23.79 -1.41
C ASN A 57 1.62 -23.27 -0.02
N VAL A 58 0.48 -22.64 0.08
CA VAL A 58 -0.09 -22.04 1.30
C VAL A 58 -1.49 -22.58 1.46
N ASN A 59 -1.83 -23.11 2.64
CA ASN A 59 -3.13 -23.72 2.93
C ASN A 59 -3.69 -23.21 4.25
N GLY A 60 -5.02 -23.23 4.39
CA GLY A 60 -5.70 -22.80 5.61
C GLY A 60 -5.54 -21.31 5.88
N VAL A 61 -5.35 -20.52 4.84
CA VAL A 61 -5.26 -19.06 4.94
C VAL A 61 -6.65 -18.48 5.17
N GLN A 62 -6.77 -17.60 6.13
CA GLN A 62 -8.02 -16.91 6.47
C GLN A 62 -8.04 -15.55 5.75
N PRO A 63 -8.83 -15.38 4.69
CA PRO A 63 -8.89 -14.14 3.92
C PRO A 63 -9.73 -13.09 4.64
N TYR A 64 -9.14 -11.96 4.97
CA TYR A 64 -9.84 -10.86 5.65
C TYR A 64 -10.35 -9.80 4.68
N GLN A 65 -9.50 -9.35 3.75
CA GLN A 65 -9.84 -8.23 2.88
C GLN A 65 -9.03 -8.23 1.57
N LEU A 66 -9.66 -7.77 0.48
CA LEU A 66 -8.95 -7.39 -0.74
C LEU A 66 -8.69 -5.89 -0.70
N VAL A 67 -7.42 -5.51 -0.81
CA VAL A 67 -6.95 -4.12 -0.72
C VAL A 67 -6.31 -3.72 -2.03
N ASN A 68 -6.77 -2.61 -2.62
CA ASN A 68 -6.04 -1.97 -3.70
C ASN A 68 -5.09 -0.91 -3.11
N HIS A 69 -3.81 -1.06 -3.34
CA HIS A 69 -2.79 -0.11 -2.91
C HIS A 69 -1.92 0.27 -4.10
N ASP A 70 -1.95 1.55 -4.46
CA ASP A 70 -1.23 2.09 -5.62
C ASP A 70 -1.50 1.35 -6.94
N GLY A 71 -2.76 0.91 -7.16
CA GLY A 71 -3.18 0.22 -8.37
C GLY A 71 -2.92 -1.29 -8.36
N ILE A 72 -2.27 -1.83 -7.35
CA ILE A 72 -2.00 -3.26 -7.18
C ILE A 72 -2.95 -3.86 -6.15
N TRP A 73 -3.52 -5.03 -6.47
CA TRP A 73 -4.41 -5.74 -5.56
C TRP A 73 -3.65 -6.71 -4.65
N TYR A 74 -4.04 -6.70 -3.39
CA TYR A 74 -3.49 -7.55 -2.35
C TYR A 74 -4.62 -8.25 -1.60
N LEU A 75 -4.35 -9.50 -1.21
CA LEU A 75 -5.15 -10.21 -0.22
C LEU A 75 -4.50 -10.01 1.15
N ALA A 76 -5.18 -9.28 2.04
CA ALA A 76 -4.84 -9.25 3.45
C ALA A 76 -5.44 -10.48 4.12
N ALA A 77 -4.61 -11.32 4.73
CA ALA A 77 -5.03 -12.60 5.27
C ALA A 77 -4.18 -13.03 6.47
N MET A 78 -4.78 -13.80 7.36
CA MET A 78 -4.08 -14.49 8.44
C MET A 78 -3.54 -15.82 7.91
N ASP A 79 -2.25 -16.03 8.00
CA ASP A 79 -1.55 -17.26 7.62
C ASP A 79 -0.63 -17.70 8.75
N ALA A 80 -0.89 -18.88 9.31
CA ALA A 80 -0.16 -19.45 10.45
C ALA A 80 -0.01 -18.45 11.62
N GLY A 81 -1.11 -17.78 11.99
CA GLY A 81 -1.12 -16.82 13.10
C GLY A 81 -0.47 -15.46 12.80
N GLN A 82 -0.11 -15.20 11.55
CA GLN A 82 0.49 -13.94 11.12
C GLN A 82 -0.37 -13.26 10.05
N LEU A 83 -0.65 -11.97 10.25
CA LEU A 83 -1.33 -11.16 9.24
C LEU A 83 -0.35 -10.84 8.10
N LYS A 84 -0.68 -11.24 6.87
CA LYS A 84 0.16 -11.08 5.67
C LYS A 84 -0.62 -10.43 4.54
N ALA A 85 0.10 -9.75 3.65
CA ALA A 85 -0.43 -9.28 2.37
C ALA A 85 0.16 -10.11 1.23
N TYR A 86 -0.72 -10.70 0.44
CA TYR A 86 -0.36 -11.47 -0.75
C TYR A 86 -0.73 -10.67 -2.00
N THR A 87 0.24 -10.38 -2.89
CA THR A 87 -0.07 -9.76 -4.18
C THR A 87 -1.00 -10.68 -4.98
N PHE A 88 -2.14 -10.16 -5.41
CA PHE A 88 -3.19 -10.97 -6.03
C PHE A 88 -2.72 -11.71 -7.29
N THR A 89 -2.00 -11.03 -8.18
CA THR A 89 -1.48 -11.60 -9.43
C THR A 89 -0.36 -12.65 -9.23
N LYS A 90 0.12 -12.83 -8.00
CA LYS A 90 1.06 -13.89 -7.62
C LYS A 90 0.39 -15.12 -7.01
N ILE A 91 -0.94 -15.10 -6.87
CA ILE A 91 -1.74 -16.23 -6.38
C ILE A 91 -2.10 -17.10 -7.56
N GLU A 92 -1.79 -18.40 -7.50
CA GLU A 92 -2.08 -19.40 -8.52
C GLU A 92 -2.83 -20.57 -7.91
N GLY A 93 -3.75 -21.18 -8.69
CA GLY A 93 -4.45 -22.40 -8.26
C GLY A 93 -5.25 -22.22 -6.98
N LEU A 94 -6.02 -21.15 -6.89
CA LEU A 94 -6.85 -20.83 -5.74
C LEU A 94 -7.89 -21.92 -5.49
N LEU A 95 -7.95 -22.40 -4.25
CA LEU A 95 -8.92 -23.37 -3.75
C LEU A 95 -9.66 -22.77 -2.56
N LEU A 96 -10.99 -22.76 -2.61
CA LEU A 96 -11.84 -22.36 -1.51
C LEU A 96 -12.24 -23.59 -0.69
N ASN A 97 -12.07 -23.50 0.63
CA ASN A 97 -12.56 -24.53 1.54
C ASN A 97 -13.87 -24.05 2.19
N HIS A 98 -14.98 -24.37 1.57
CA HIS A 98 -16.30 -23.93 2.01
C HIS A 98 -16.73 -24.50 3.38
N ASP A 99 -16.16 -25.64 3.76
CA ASP A 99 -16.46 -26.34 5.00
C ASP A 99 -15.60 -25.84 6.18
N ASP A 100 -14.47 -25.18 5.88
CA ASP A 100 -13.57 -24.63 6.88
C ASP A 100 -13.76 -23.11 6.98
N ARG A 101 -14.53 -22.69 7.97
CA ARG A 101 -14.83 -21.28 8.23
C ARG A 101 -14.11 -20.79 9.48
N PHE A 102 -13.78 -19.53 9.48
CA PHE A 102 -13.13 -18.86 10.61
C PHE A 102 -13.97 -17.70 11.14
N GLU A 103 -13.84 -17.43 12.43
CA GLU A 103 -14.36 -16.21 13.04
C GLU A 103 -13.28 -15.14 12.98
N PRO A 104 -13.57 -13.96 12.38
CA PRO A 104 -12.60 -12.88 12.30
C PRO A 104 -12.23 -12.35 13.70
N ASP A 105 -10.94 -12.20 13.93
CA ASP A 105 -10.44 -11.47 15.08
C ASP A 105 -10.69 -9.97 14.87
N LEU A 106 -11.46 -9.37 15.79
CA LEU A 106 -11.83 -7.96 15.72
C LEU A 106 -10.63 -7.03 15.80
N SER A 107 -9.57 -7.44 16.47
CA SER A 107 -8.32 -6.66 16.54
C SER A 107 -7.62 -6.61 15.18
N VAL A 108 -7.71 -7.68 14.39
CA VAL A 108 -7.19 -7.72 13.02
C VAL A 108 -8.04 -6.87 12.08
N VAL A 109 -9.37 -6.92 12.23
CA VAL A 109 -10.28 -6.08 11.43
C VAL A 109 -10.00 -4.61 11.69
N GLN A 110 -9.93 -4.20 12.96
CA GLN A 110 -9.63 -2.83 13.35
C GLN A 110 -8.26 -2.38 12.81
N LYS A 111 -7.24 -3.25 12.93
CA LYS A 111 -5.92 -2.97 12.39
C LYS A 111 -5.93 -2.74 10.88
N LEU A 112 -6.72 -3.51 10.12
CA LEU A 112 -6.86 -3.35 8.67
C LEU A 112 -7.60 -2.07 8.29
N GLU A 113 -8.56 -1.63 9.08
CA GLU A 113 -9.29 -0.37 8.87
C GLU A 113 -8.43 0.87 9.17
N GLU A 114 -7.57 0.79 10.17
CA GLU A 114 -6.68 1.87 10.60
C GLU A 114 -5.39 1.95 9.75
N GLU A 115 -5.09 0.89 8.99
CA GLU A 115 -3.82 0.76 8.27
C GLU A 115 -3.90 1.36 6.86
N ASP A 116 -3.12 2.39 6.62
CA ASP A 116 -3.01 3.05 5.30
C ASP A 116 -2.09 2.29 4.31
N SER A 117 -1.57 1.10 4.70
CA SER A 117 -0.60 0.38 3.89
C SER A 117 -0.77 -1.14 3.94
N ILE A 118 -0.17 -1.81 2.95
CA ILE A 118 -0.12 -3.29 2.88
C ILE A 118 0.93 -3.93 3.80
N TRP A 119 1.70 -3.14 4.53
CA TRP A 119 2.80 -3.59 5.39
C TRP A 119 2.31 -3.91 6.81
N LEU A 120 1.46 -4.90 6.93
CA LEU A 120 0.59 -5.18 8.07
C LEU A 120 1.32 -5.62 9.35
N ASN A 121 2.56 -6.11 9.27
CA ASN A 121 3.31 -6.69 10.40
C ASN A 121 4.64 -6.01 10.70
N PHE A 122 4.92 -4.86 10.08
CA PHE A 122 6.17 -4.16 10.29
C PHE A 122 6.05 -3.12 11.41
N VAL A 123 7.11 -2.98 12.19
CA VAL A 123 7.25 -1.86 13.13
C VAL A 123 7.38 -0.60 12.29
N LYS A 124 6.44 0.32 12.47
CA LYS A 124 6.48 1.61 11.78
C LYS A 124 7.61 2.48 12.33
N THR A 125 8.34 3.10 11.43
CA THR A 125 9.36 4.08 11.73
C THR A 125 8.85 5.45 11.34
N GLU A 126 8.95 6.43 12.24
CA GLU A 126 8.65 7.81 11.90
C GLU A 126 9.71 8.34 10.95
N VAL A 127 9.25 8.97 9.88
CA VAL A 127 10.11 9.76 8.98
C VAL A 127 9.72 11.21 9.07
N VAL A 128 10.73 12.09 9.03
CA VAL A 128 10.53 13.53 9.01
C VAL A 128 11.18 14.10 7.77
N LEU A 129 10.39 14.84 7.00
CA LEU A 129 10.82 15.49 5.78
C LEU A 129 10.86 16.99 5.94
N LYS A 130 11.86 17.62 5.33
CA LYS A 130 11.85 19.04 5.02
C LYS A 130 11.35 19.20 3.59
N ILE A 131 10.35 20.05 3.42
CA ILE A 131 9.71 20.36 2.15
C ILE A 131 9.94 21.83 1.83
N ASP A 132 10.51 22.12 0.68
CA ASP A 132 10.71 23.49 0.24
C ASP A 132 9.38 24.16 -0.16
N ARG A 133 9.32 25.48 -0.11
CA ARG A 133 8.11 26.29 -0.38
C ARG A 133 7.52 26.03 -1.76
N GLU A 134 8.37 25.72 -2.74
CA GLU A 134 7.98 25.47 -4.14
C GLU A 134 6.98 24.33 -4.28
N VAL A 135 7.08 23.33 -3.37
CA VAL A 135 6.24 22.13 -3.41
C VAL A 135 5.36 21.95 -2.17
N ALA A 136 5.45 22.85 -1.21
CA ALA A 136 4.74 22.77 0.07
C ALA A 136 3.21 22.60 -0.11
N SER A 137 2.61 23.31 -1.08
CA SER A 137 1.17 23.23 -1.35
C SER A 137 0.69 21.85 -1.76
N TYR A 138 1.54 21.03 -2.38
CA TYR A 138 1.19 19.66 -2.76
C TYR A 138 1.07 18.76 -1.52
N PHE A 139 1.98 18.91 -0.56
CA PHE A 139 1.97 18.18 0.71
C PHE A 139 0.84 18.62 1.64
N GLN A 140 0.37 19.85 1.52
CA GLN A 140 -0.81 20.33 2.25
C GLN A 140 -2.12 19.77 1.69
N ARG A 141 -2.23 19.64 0.36
CA ARG A 141 -3.44 19.16 -0.32
C ARG A 141 -3.59 17.65 -0.31
N ARG A 142 -2.48 16.90 -0.20
CA ARG A 142 -2.47 15.44 -0.33
C ARG A 142 -1.64 14.82 0.79
N LYS A 143 -2.10 13.67 1.24
CA LYS A 143 -1.26 12.78 2.04
C LYS A 143 -0.41 11.95 1.07
N LEU A 144 0.87 12.28 0.93
CA LEU A 144 1.82 11.62 0.04
C LEU A 144 2.63 10.53 0.76
N ILE A 145 2.57 10.49 2.08
CA ILE A 145 3.17 9.47 2.93
C ILE A 145 2.17 9.00 3.98
N GLY A 146 2.26 7.73 4.37
CA GLY A 146 1.36 7.14 5.38
C GLY A 146 1.41 7.91 6.70
N GLY A 147 0.26 8.17 7.30
CA GLY A 147 0.17 8.90 8.57
C GLY A 147 0.69 10.34 8.53
N GLN A 148 0.73 10.98 7.36
CA GLN A 148 1.28 12.31 7.15
C GLN A 148 0.65 13.36 8.07
N LYS A 149 1.54 14.13 8.72
CA LYS A 149 1.19 15.30 9.55
C LYS A 149 2.13 16.46 9.24
N VAL A 150 1.60 17.67 9.11
CA VAL A 150 2.41 18.88 9.08
C VAL A 150 2.81 19.20 10.51
N VAL A 151 4.09 19.08 10.81
CA VAL A 151 4.66 19.33 12.15
C VAL A 151 4.90 20.82 12.34
N LYS A 152 5.41 21.49 11.30
CA LYS A 152 5.75 22.93 11.37
C LYS A 152 5.69 23.55 9.98
N ALA A 153 5.14 24.77 9.90
CA ALA A 153 5.35 25.67 8.78
C ALA A 153 6.60 26.50 9.04
N LEU A 154 7.47 26.62 8.03
CA LEU A 154 8.70 27.38 8.10
C LEU A 154 8.46 28.84 7.67
N GLU A 155 9.32 29.77 8.11
CA GLU A 155 9.21 31.20 7.81
C GLU A 155 9.38 31.49 6.31
N ASP A 156 10.14 30.65 5.60
CA ASP A 156 10.36 30.73 4.16
C ASP A 156 9.20 30.19 3.31
N GLY A 157 8.12 29.69 3.96
CA GLY A 157 6.99 29.04 3.33
C GLY A 157 7.14 27.53 3.11
N GLY A 158 8.25 26.94 3.50
CA GLY A 158 8.47 25.51 3.53
C GLY A 158 7.73 24.82 4.66
N LEU A 159 7.82 23.47 4.73
CA LEU A 159 7.17 22.65 5.74
C LEU A 159 8.14 21.64 6.35
N ILE A 160 7.90 21.31 7.61
CA ILE A 160 8.36 20.06 8.22
C ILE A 160 7.15 19.13 8.31
N VAL A 161 7.30 17.96 7.71
CA VAL A 161 6.22 16.95 7.63
C VAL A 161 6.73 15.67 8.26
N SER A 162 5.95 15.06 9.15
CA SER A 162 6.21 13.70 9.62
C SER A 162 5.26 12.71 8.96
N GLY A 163 5.68 11.45 8.91
CA GLY A 163 4.89 10.32 8.45
C GLY A 163 5.39 9.01 9.04
N GLN A 164 4.73 7.93 8.74
CA GLN A 164 5.06 6.61 9.22
C GLN A 164 5.33 5.68 8.05
N ILE A 165 6.46 4.98 8.07
CA ILE A 165 6.82 3.98 7.09
C ILE A 165 7.15 2.65 7.76
N ALA A 166 6.77 1.55 7.12
CA ALA A 166 7.16 0.21 7.52
C ALA A 166 8.40 -0.29 6.77
N HIS A 167 8.71 0.33 5.63
CA HIS A 167 9.87 -0.02 4.80
C HIS A 167 10.35 1.20 4.01
N PRO A 168 11.68 1.39 3.81
CA PRO A 168 12.24 2.51 3.05
C PRO A 168 11.66 2.69 1.64
N ASN A 169 11.27 1.60 0.97
CA ASN A 169 10.65 1.66 -0.36
C ASN A 169 9.32 2.43 -0.40
N GLN A 170 8.70 2.68 0.76
CA GLN A 170 7.48 3.49 0.83
C GLN A 170 7.77 4.99 0.70
N ILE A 171 8.95 5.45 1.09
CA ILE A 171 9.29 6.88 1.07
C ILE A 171 10.11 7.29 -0.15
N TRP A 172 10.97 6.42 -0.65
CA TRP A 172 11.88 6.79 -1.74
C TRP A 172 11.21 7.21 -3.04
N PRO A 173 10.12 6.59 -3.54
CA PRO A 173 9.42 7.07 -4.72
C PRO A 173 8.93 8.51 -4.55
N THR A 174 8.38 8.83 -3.37
CA THR A 174 7.90 10.18 -3.05
C THR A 174 9.06 11.18 -3.04
N VAL A 175 10.15 10.89 -2.31
CA VAL A 175 11.29 11.82 -2.23
C VAL A 175 11.94 12.02 -3.59
N ARG A 176 12.14 10.94 -4.36
CA ARG A 176 12.73 11.03 -5.72
C ARG A 176 11.88 11.86 -6.68
N ALA A 177 10.54 11.73 -6.61
CA ALA A 177 9.63 12.48 -7.47
C ALA A 177 9.67 13.99 -7.21
N TRP A 178 10.10 14.40 -6.03
CA TRP A 178 10.12 15.79 -5.59
C TRP A 178 11.53 16.38 -5.42
N LEU A 179 12.58 15.68 -5.90
CA LEU A 179 13.93 16.24 -5.91
C LEU A 179 13.98 17.52 -6.76
N PRO A 180 14.75 18.52 -6.35
CA PRO A 180 15.58 18.62 -5.15
C PRO A 180 14.83 19.14 -3.91
N HIS A 181 13.53 19.36 -3.97
CA HIS A 181 12.71 20.13 -3.03
C HIS A 181 12.27 19.36 -1.77
N VAL A 182 12.55 18.07 -1.70
CA VAL A 182 12.20 17.23 -0.54
C VAL A 182 13.45 16.53 -0.02
N ARG A 183 13.68 16.65 1.28
CA ARG A 183 14.82 16.04 1.97
C ARG A 183 14.35 15.27 3.20
N ILE A 184 14.88 14.07 3.42
CA ILE A 184 14.67 13.31 4.65
C ILE A 184 15.60 13.88 5.73
N ILE A 185 15.05 14.37 6.85
CA ILE A 185 15.83 14.85 8.00
C ILE A 185 15.89 13.84 9.14
N SER A 186 14.96 12.90 9.18
CA SER A 186 14.98 11.78 10.12
C SER A 186 14.25 10.57 9.54
N PRO A 187 14.74 9.32 9.68
CA PRO A 187 16.10 8.97 10.16
C PRO A 187 17.19 9.35 9.13
N GLU A 188 18.33 9.82 9.61
CA GLU A 188 19.42 10.31 8.75
C GLU A 188 19.95 9.25 7.78
N HIS A 189 20.02 7.98 8.19
CA HIS A 189 20.51 6.90 7.34
C HIS A 189 19.73 6.76 6.03
N LEU A 190 18.42 7.07 6.01
CA LEU A 190 17.62 7.03 4.79
C LEU A 190 18.03 8.13 3.79
N GLN A 191 18.38 9.30 4.29
CA GLN A 191 18.91 10.37 3.43
C GLN A 191 20.27 9.98 2.85
N VAL A 192 21.16 9.45 3.67
CA VAL A 192 22.49 8.99 3.23
C VAL A 192 22.38 7.90 2.17
N GLU A 193 21.49 6.94 2.37
CA GLU A 193 21.26 5.86 1.40
C GLU A 193 20.70 6.38 0.06
N LEU A 194 19.76 7.32 0.11
CA LEU A 194 19.24 7.97 -1.09
C LEU A 194 20.35 8.71 -1.86
N GLU A 195 21.18 9.47 -1.15
CA GLU A 195 22.30 10.18 -1.76
C GLU A 195 23.33 9.24 -2.40
N GLN A 196 23.61 8.11 -1.77
CA GLN A 196 24.48 7.07 -2.34
C GLN A 196 23.90 6.48 -3.63
N GLN A 197 22.59 6.18 -3.65
CA GLN A 197 21.91 5.68 -4.85
C GLN A 197 21.96 6.70 -5.99
N LEU A 198 21.76 7.99 -5.69
CA LEU A 198 21.82 9.05 -6.70
C LEU A 198 23.24 9.24 -7.25
N ARG A 199 24.26 9.20 -6.40
CA ARG A 199 25.66 9.24 -6.84
C ARG A 199 25.99 8.04 -7.72
N GLY A 200 25.65 6.83 -7.27
CA GLY A 200 25.85 5.62 -8.08
C GLY A 200 25.18 5.67 -9.45
N TYR A 201 24.02 6.30 -9.55
CA TYR A 201 23.36 6.54 -10.85
C TYR A 201 24.15 7.53 -11.72
N LEU A 202 24.65 8.64 -11.17
CA LEU A 202 25.41 9.64 -11.90
C LEU A 202 26.78 9.11 -12.34
N ASP A 203 27.43 8.32 -11.49
CA ASP A 203 28.77 7.75 -11.76
C ASP A 203 28.72 6.62 -12.80
N ALA A 204 27.55 6.01 -13.02
CA ALA A 204 27.35 4.92 -13.98
C ALA A 204 27.09 5.41 -15.43
N HIS A 205 26.92 6.73 -15.62
CA HIS A 205 26.58 7.37 -16.90
C HIS A 205 27.47 8.57 -17.16
#